data_86d8854cdaa353e8d100de76bb7b1c9a
#
_entry.id   86d8854cdaa353e8d100de76bb7b1c9a
#
_cell.length_a   1.000
_cell.length_b   1.000
_cell.length_c   1.000
_cell.angle_alpha   90.00
_cell.angle_beta   90.00
_cell.angle_gamma   90.00
#
_symmetry.space_group_name_H-M   'P 1'
#
loop_
_entity.id
_entity.type
_entity.pdbx_description
1 polymer ?
#
loop_
_entity_poly.entity_id
_entity_poly.type
_entity_poly.pdbx_seq_one_letter_code
_entity_poly.pdbx_strand_id
1 'polypeptide(L)'
;FVDEAHQFLKKTISDDSFQDLELDAFDKIAKECRKHGLFLCISTQTPRDIPVGTLSQMGTFIVHRLINEADRAVIEKACSEGNKNSLAYLPSLQSGEALLISIEMPMPIIIKIKEPFIKPTSLTPTLFI
;
A
#
# COMPACT_ATOMS: atom_id res chain seq x y z
N PHE A 1 10.71 5.38 -4.66
CA PHE A 1 9.95 5.17 -3.43
C PHE A 1 9.09 6.40 -3.17
N VAL A 2 7.79 6.21 -2.95
CA VAL A 2 6.82 7.28 -2.64
C VAL A 2 6.20 6.98 -1.30
N ASP A 3 6.57 7.77 -0.29
CA ASP A 3 5.96 7.69 1.04
C ASP A 3 4.71 8.57 1.11
N GLU A 4 3.75 8.19 1.95
CA GLU A 4 2.43 8.85 2.03
C GLU A 4 1.78 9.05 0.65
N ALA A 5 1.83 8.01 -0.18
CA ALA A 5 1.46 8.04 -1.60
C ALA A 5 0.04 8.57 -1.85
N HIS A 6 -0.86 8.45 -0.87
CA HIS A 6 -2.21 9.01 -0.95
C HIS A 6 -2.25 10.54 -1.11
N GLN A 7 -1.18 11.24 -0.73
CA GLN A 7 -1.10 12.70 -0.94
C GLN A 7 -0.85 13.07 -2.40
N PHE A 8 -0.16 12.18 -3.14
CA PHE A 8 0.26 12.42 -4.53
C PHE A 8 -0.63 11.69 -5.54
N LEU A 9 -1.19 10.55 -5.16
CA LEU A 9 -1.97 9.68 -6.04
C LEU A 9 -3.49 9.78 -5.79
N LYS A 10 -3.91 10.75 -4.98
CA LYS A 10 -5.32 10.94 -4.63
C LYS A 10 -6.13 11.21 -5.91
N LYS A 11 -7.22 10.44 -6.09
CA LYS A 11 -8.16 10.65 -7.16
C LYS A 11 -8.87 11.98 -6.96
N THR A 12 -8.34 13.06 -7.51
CA THR A 12 -8.95 14.39 -7.43
C THR A 12 -10.07 14.45 -8.48
N ILE A 13 -11.29 14.60 -8.01
CA ILE A 13 -12.42 15.03 -8.83
C ILE A 13 -12.32 16.57 -8.90
N SER A 14 -11.43 17.07 -9.73
CA SER A 14 -11.34 18.52 -10.00
C SER A 14 -10.86 18.73 -11.43
N ASP A 15 -11.47 19.71 -12.06
CA ASP A 15 -11.33 20.14 -13.46
C ASP A 15 -9.96 20.72 -13.85
N ASP A 16 -8.89 20.41 -13.09
CA ASP A 16 -7.55 20.91 -13.36
C ASP A 16 -6.72 19.90 -14.17
N SER A 17 -6.59 20.19 -15.45
CA SER A 17 -5.85 19.42 -16.45
C SER A 17 -4.38 19.13 -16.11
N PHE A 18 -3.78 19.80 -15.12
CA PHE A 18 -2.42 19.54 -14.66
C PHE A 18 -2.32 18.37 -13.67
N GLN A 19 -3.37 18.09 -12.89
CA GLN A 19 -3.37 16.98 -11.94
C GLN A 19 -3.61 15.63 -12.62
N ASP A 20 -4.31 15.61 -13.74
CA ASP A 20 -4.48 14.39 -14.55
C ASP A 20 -3.13 13.92 -15.12
N LEU A 21 -2.21 14.82 -15.43
CA LEU A 21 -0.87 14.49 -15.93
C LEU A 21 0.02 13.82 -14.86
N GLU A 22 -0.10 14.20 -13.60
CA GLU A 22 0.68 13.57 -12.51
C GLU A 22 0.20 12.16 -12.20
N LEU A 23 -1.12 11.95 -12.18
CA LEU A 23 -1.72 10.62 -11.98
C LEU A 23 -1.33 9.65 -13.11
N ASP A 24 -1.32 10.13 -14.35
CA ASP A 24 -0.89 9.37 -15.52
C ASP A 24 0.58 8.94 -15.44
N ALA A 25 1.45 9.76 -14.86
CA ALA A 25 2.88 9.43 -14.74
C ALA A 25 3.11 8.22 -13.82
N PHE A 26 2.48 8.17 -12.64
CA PHE A 26 2.62 7.04 -11.72
C PHE A 26 1.98 5.75 -12.27
N ASP A 27 0.82 5.87 -12.89
CA ASP A 27 0.13 4.75 -13.53
C ASP A 27 0.96 4.19 -14.69
N LYS A 28 1.58 5.05 -15.48
CA LYS A 28 2.51 4.69 -16.55
C LYS A 28 3.78 4.02 -16.03
N ILE A 29 4.35 4.54 -14.92
CA ILE A 29 5.50 3.89 -14.27
C ILE A 29 5.14 2.49 -13.81
N ALA A 30 3.99 2.32 -13.14
CA ALA A 30 3.53 1.04 -12.65
C ALA A 30 3.30 0.02 -13.76
N LYS A 31 2.73 0.45 -14.89
CA LYS A 31 2.35 -0.43 -16.02
C LYS A 31 3.50 -0.74 -16.97
N GLU A 32 4.34 0.24 -17.29
CA GLU A 32 5.22 0.16 -18.46
C GLU A 32 6.71 0.16 -18.13
N CYS A 33 7.11 0.79 -17.02
CA CYS A 33 8.52 1.11 -16.81
C CYS A 33 9.34 -0.04 -16.23
N ARG A 34 8.71 -1.14 -15.78
CA ARG A 34 9.41 -2.33 -15.28
C ARG A 34 10.42 -2.88 -16.31
N LYS A 35 10.08 -2.88 -17.60
CA LYS A 35 10.94 -3.32 -18.69
C LYS A 35 12.19 -2.44 -18.86
N HIS A 36 12.18 -1.24 -18.31
CA HIS A 36 13.31 -0.30 -18.32
C HIS A 36 14.07 -0.28 -16.99
N GLY A 37 13.79 -1.23 -16.08
CA GLY A 37 14.43 -1.32 -14.78
C GLY A 37 13.95 -0.29 -13.75
N LEU A 38 12.83 0.41 -14.02
CA LEU A 38 12.23 1.34 -13.09
C LEU A 38 11.08 0.65 -12.34
N PHE A 39 11.17 0.61 -11.02
CA PHE A 39 10.20 -0.02 -10.13
C PHE A 39 9.55 1.05 -9.25
N LEU A 40 8.24 0.88 -9.00
CA LEU A 40 7.48 1.74 -8.11
C LEU A 40 7.27 1.02 -6.77
N CYS A 41 7.67 1.66 -5.69
CA CYS A 41 7.35 1.26 -4.33
C CYS A 41 6.58 2.40 -3.67
N ILE A 42 5.38 2.11 -3.19
CA ILE A 42 4.51 3.08 -2.52
C ILE A 42 4.23 2.66 -1.09
N SER A 43 4.17 3.62 -0.19
CA SER A 43 3.73 3.47 1.20
C SER A 43 2.54 4.39 1.45
N THR A 44 1.50 3.89 2.12
CA THR A 44 0.32 4.67 2.44
C THR A 44 -0.38 4.13 3.68
N GLN A 45 -1.02 5.00 4.44
CA GLN A 45 -1.89 4.65 5.56
C GLN A 45 -3.37 4.55 5.14
N THR A 46 -3.72 5.10 3.97
CA THR A 46 -5.09 5.13 3.43
C THR A 46 -5.15 4.55 2.02
N PRO A 47 -5.10 3.21 1.87
CA PRO A 47 -5.13 2.56 0.54
C PRO A 47 -6.34 2.96 -0.31
N ARG A 48 -7.47 3.27 0.30
CA ARG A 48 -8.70 3.69 -0.40
C ARG A 48 -8.53 4.97 -1.23
N ASP A 49 -7.56 5.81 -0.86
CA ASP A 49 -7.29 7.07 -1.57
C ASP A 49 -6.37 6.85 -2.79
N ILE A 50 -5.78 5.65 -2.94
CA ILE A 50 -4.98 5.28 -4.11
C ILE A 50 -5.90 4.72 -5.20
N PRO A 51 -5.74 5.12 -6.47
CA PRO A 51 -6.49 4.53 -7.56
C PRO A 51 -6.30 3.01 -7.64
N VAL A 52 -7.42 2.27 -7.71
CA VAL A 52 -7.40 0.79 -7.79
C VAL A 52 -6.62 0.32 -9.01
N GLY A 53 -6.67 1.07 -10.12
CA GLY A 53 -5.90 0.78 -11.32
C GLY A 53 -4.39 0.73 -11.07
N THR A 54 -3.86 1.66 -10.28
CA THR A 54 -2.44 1.69 -9.88
C THR A 54 -2.11 0.54 -8.93
N LEU A 55 -2.94 0.32 -7.89
CA LEU A 55 -2.74 -0.79 -6.95
C LEU A 55 -2.75 -2.16 -7.64
N SER A 56 -3.62 -2.35 -8.63
CA SER A 56 -3.71 -3.62 -9.39
C SER A 56 -2.47 -3.95 -10.22
N GLN A 57 -1.58 -2.98 -10.43
CA GLN A 57 -0.30 -3.20 -11.11
C GLN A 57 0.83 -3.59 -10.15
N MET A 58 0.59 -3.50 -8.85
CA MET A 58 1.59 -3.90 -7.84
C MET A 58 1.69 -5.42 -7.77
N GLY A 59 2.90 -5.94 -7.91
CA GLY A 59 3.16 -7.39 -7.84
C GLY A 59 3.28 -7.91 -6.42
N THR A 60 3.52 -7.03 -5.44
CA THR A 60 3.74 -7.40 -4.04
C THR A 60 3.11 -6.38 -3.12
N PHE A 61 2.42 -6.87 -2.08
CA PHE A 61 1.84 -6.08 -1.01
C PHE A 61 2.40 -6.54 0.33
N ILE A 62 2.77 -5.59 1.17
CA ILE A 62 3.08 -5.79 2.59
C ILE A 62 2.04 -5.00 3.35
N VAL A 63 1.06 -5.69 3.93
CA VAL A 63 -0.10 -5.06 4.56
C VAL A 63 -0.03 -5.29 6.06
N HIS A 64 0.20 -4.22 6.83
CA HIS A 64 0.09 -4.23 8.27
C HIS A 64 -1.37 -4.28 8.73
N ARG A 65 -1.60 -4.32 10.04
CA ARG A 65 -2.95 -4.34 10.60
C ARG A 65 -3.82 -3.24 10.00
N LEU A 66 -4.92 -3.64 9.38
CA LEU A 66 -5.84 -2.75 8.69
C LEU A 66 -7.27 -3.03 9.18
N ILE A 67 -7.82 -2.10 9.99
CA ILE A 67 -9.12 -2.26 10.65
C ILE A 67 -10.25 -1.73 9.76
N ASN A 68 -9.99 -0.64 9.02
CA ASN A 68 -11.01 0.01 8.21
C ASN A 68 -11.47 -0.90 7.07
N GLU A 69 -12.77 -1.13 6.96
CA GLU A 69 -13.36 -2.02 5.96
C GLU A 69 -13.22 -1.48 4.53
N ALA A 70 -13.36 -0.16 4.34
CA ALA A 70 -13.20 0.46 3.03
C ALA A 70 -11.76 0.31 2.50
N ASP A 71 -10.76 0.42 3.38
CA ASP A 71 -9.36 0.22 3.02
C ASP A 71 -9.08 -1.25 2.67
N ARG A 72 -9.62 -2.19 3.43
CA ARG A 72 -9.50 -3.63 3.12
C ARG A 72 -10.15 -3.98 1.79
N ALA A 73 -11.34 -3.43 1.51
CA ALA A 73 -12.04 -3.69 0.26
C ALA A 73 -11.24 -3.24 -0.98
N VAL A 74 -10.47 -2.17 -0.86
CA VAL A 74 -9.60 -1.70 -1.96
C VAL A 74 -8.42 -2.65 -2.17
N ILE A 75 -7.78 -3.10 -1.10
CA ILE A 75 -6.71 -4.11 -1.19
C ILE A 75 -7.26 -5.43 -1.75
N GLU A 76 -8.46 -5.84 -1.33
CA GLU A 76 -9.11 -7.04 -1.85
C GLU A 76 -9.36 -6.96 -3.35
N LYS A 77 -9.80 -5.80 -3.85
CA LYS A 77 -9.99 -5.58 -5.30
C LYS A 77 -8.69 -5.54 -6.07
N ALA A 78 -7.60 -5.08 -5.46
CA ALA A 78 -6.29 -5.00 -6.09
C ALA A 78 -5.56 -6.35 -6.14
N CYS A 79 -5.82 -7.22 -5.16
CA CYS A 79 -5.25 -8.56 -5.09
C CYS A 79 -6.02 -9.58 -5.94
N SER A 80 -5.35 -10.65 -6.36
CA SER A 80 -5.99 -11.76 -7.06
C SER A 80 -7.03 -12.47 -6.16
N GLU A 81 -8.06 -13.07 -6.77
CA GLU A 81 -9.18 -13.72 -6.06
C GLU A 81 -8.74 -14.81 -5.06
N GLY A 82 -7.65 -15.52 -5.35
CA GLY A 82 -7.11 -16.55 -4.46
C GLY A 82 -6.65 -16.05 -3.08
N ASN A 83 -6.46 -14.75 -2.92
CA ASN A 83 -5.92 -14.15 -1.69
C ASN A 83 -6.98 -13.58 -0.74
N LYS A 84 -8.26 -13.57 -1.13
CA LYS A 84 -9.36 -12.92 -0.39
C LYS A 84 -9.52 -13.46 1.04
N ASN A 85 -9.46 -14.77 1.23
CA ASN A 85 -9.63 -15.38 2.54
C ASN A 85 -8.54 -14.97 3.54
N SER A 86 -7.32 -14.71 3.04
CA SER A 86 -6.20 -14.31 3.89
C SER A 86 -6.31 -12.86 4.37
N LEU A 87 -7.02 -12.00 3.64
CA LEU A 87 -7.26 -10.61 4.01
C LEU A 87 -8.17 -10.46 5.23
N ALA A 88 -8.97 -11.50 5.56
CA ALA A 88 -9.78 -11.53 6.76
C ALA A 88 -8.96 -11.46 8.07
N TYR A 89 -7.67 -11.86 8.02
CA TYR A 89 -6.77 -11.80 9.17
C TYR A 89 -6.18 -10.40 9.43
N LEU A 90 -6.28 -9.46 8.49
CA LEU A 90 -5.68 -8.14 8.62
C LEU A 90 -6.06 -7.38 9.90
N PRO A 91 -7.33 -7.40 10.40
CA PRO A 91 -7.69 -6.71 11.63
C PRO A 91 -7.06 -7.31 12.88
N SER A 92 -6.72 -8.61 12.86
CA SER A 92 -6.19 -9.36 14.01
C SER A 92 -4.66 -9.34 14.10
N LEU A 93 -3.95 -8.82 13.11
CA LEU A 93 -2.49 -8.73 13.13
C LEU A 93 -2.00 -7.89 14.30
N GLN A 94 -0.92 -8.34 14.90
CA GLN A 94 -0.28 -7.66 16.03
C GLN A 94 0.70 -6.58 15.53
N SER A 95 1.18 -5.76 16.46
CA SER A 95 2.24 -4.80 16.16
C SER A 95 3.49 -5.49 15.64
N GLY A 96 4.03 -4.99 14.54
CA GLY A 96 5.18 -5.58 13.84
C GLY A 96 4.86 -6.79 12.98
N GLU A 97 3.60 -7.23 12.90
CA GLU A 97 3.16 -8.23 11.94
C GLU A 97 2.65 -7.59 10.66
N ALA A 98 2.80 -8.30 9.55
CA ALA A 98 2.26 -7.92 8.26
C ALA A 98 1.86 -9.16 7.45
N LEU A 99 0.88 -9.01 6.57
CA LEU A 99 0.53 -9.98 5.56
C LEU A 99 1.32 -9.66 4.29
N LEU A 100 2.16 -10.58 3.85
CA LEU A 100 2.88 -10.52 2.59
C LEU A 100 2.08 -11.25 1.52
N ILE A 101 1.73 -10.54 0.46
CA ILE A 101 1.01 -11.04 -0.71
C ILE A 101 1.88 -10.75 -1.92
N SER A 102 2.15 -11.76 -2.75
CA SER A 102 2.91 -11.58 -3.98
C SER A 102 2.37 -12.50 -5.07
N ILE A 103 2.42 -12.03 -6.32
CA ILE A 103 2.09 -12.84 -7.50
C ILE A 103 3.06 -14.01 -7.70
N GLU A 104 4.26 -13.94 -7.11
CA GLU A 104 5.28 -14.99 -7.18
C GLU A 104 5.12 -16.04 -6.09
N MET A 105 4.20 -15.84 -5.14
CA MET A 105 3.96 -16.73 -4.02
C MET A 105 2.62 -17.47 -4.17
N PRO A 106 2.57 -18.77 -3.86
CA PRO A 106 1.36 -19.57 -4.02
C PRO A 106 0.24 -19.19 -3.03
N MET A 107 0.61 -18.58 -1.91
CA MET A 107 -0.33 -18.11 -0.88
C MET A 107 0.24 -16.94 -0.09
N PRO A 108 -0.61 -16.07 0.45
CA PRO A 108 -0.19 -15.05 1.41
C PRO A 108 0.38 -15.65 2.69
N ILE A 109 1.40 -15.01 3.25
CA ILE A 109 2.02 -15.43 4.52
C ILE A 109 2.05 -14.27 5.51
N ILE A 110 1.85 -14.59 6.79
CA ILE A 110 2.06 -13.63 7.87
C ILE A 110 3.55 -13.60 8.21
N ILE A 111 4.12 -12.43 8.17
CA ILE A 111 5.53 -12.17 8.49
C ILE A 111 5.63 -11.27 9.71
N LYS A 112 6.72 -11.42 10.46
CA LYS A 112 7.08 -10.51 11.54
C LYS A 112 8.25 -9.64 11.11
N ILE A 113 8.03 -8.33 11.13
CA ILE A 113 9.06 -7.35 10.79
C ILE A 113 10.01 -7.23 11.97
N LYS A 114 11.30 -7.33 11.71
CA LYS A 114 12.34 -7.12 12.74
C LYS A 114 12.39 -5.65 13.14
N GLU A 115 12.64 -5.42 14.42
CA GLU A 115 12.94 -4.06 14.88
C GLU A 115 14.18 -3.50 14.16
N PRO A 116 14.17 -2.22 13.79
CA PRO A 116 15.33 -1.60 13.16
C PRO A 116 16.52 -1.56 14.15
N PHE A 117 17.73 -1.76 13.61
CA PHE A 117 18.97 -1.67 14.42
C PHE A 117 19.15 -0.28 15.03
N ILE A 118 18.73 0.75 14.31
CA ILE A 118 18.75 2.14 14.78
C ILE A 118 17.32 2.53 15.09
N LYS A 119 17.01 2.74 16.36
CA LYS A 119 15.68 3.20 16.76
C LYS A 119 15.47 4.64 16.30
N PRO A 120 14.29 4.97 15.75
CA PRO A 120 13.97 6.35 15.40
C PRO A 120 14.00 7.22 16.67
N THR A 121 14.59 8.41 16.57
CA THR A 121 14.71 9.37 17.68
C THR A 121 13.46 10.22 17.91
N SER A 122 12.38 9.94 17.18
CA SER A 122 11.10 10.63 17.38
C SER A 122 10.52 10.25 18.75
N LEU A 123 10.46 11.22 19.64
CA LEU A 123 9.75 11.11 20.92
C LEU A 123 8.27 11.37 20.67
N THR A 124 7.43 10.42 21.05
CA THR A 124 5.99 10.68 21.15
C THR A 124 5.78 11.72 22.24
N PRO A 125 5.10 12.87 21.98
CA PRO A 125 4.83 13.84 23.02
C PRO A 125 4.05 13.18 24.16
N THR A 126 4.61 13.15 25.36
CA THR A 126 3.88 12.74 26.56
C THR A 126 3.03 13.93 27.01
N LEU A 127 1.70 13.77 26.94
CA LEU A 127 0.80 14.69 27.62
C LEU A 127 0.97 14.45 29.13
N PHE A 128 1.59 15.40 29.82
CA PHE A 128 1.53 15.42 31.28
C PHE A 128 0.09 15.79 31.66
N ILE A 129 -0.60 14.87 32.30
CA ILE A 129 -1.85 15.11 33.04
C ILE A 129 -1.48 15.36 34.49
#